data_08b9e675c6f0c53cc66485edfe161b12
#
_entry.id   08b9e675c6f0c53cc66485edfe161b12
#
_cell.length_a   1.000
_cell.length_b   1.000
_cell.length_c   1.000
_cell.angle_alpha   90.00
_cell.angle_beta   90.00
_cell.angle_gamma   90.00
#
_symmetry.space_group_name_H-M   'P 1'
#
loop_
_entity.id
_entity.type
_entity.pdbx_description
1 polymer ?
#
loop_
_entity_poly.entity_id
_entity_poly.type
_entity_poly.pdbx_seq_one_letter_code
_entity_poly.pdbx_strand_id
1 'polypeptide(L)'
;MGPRRRYSLSGALYAGYDTEAAQPTSVTGWYDTWTLTSVTNVPAASALIAVSRQDWADTTAFRLPTGRGVEAGKIVDYTPPAPPVPLTTQATSALTAAASSTWANYGAMGVAVPQTWIAYQKALKVIADGTDTTSTALPAEPAV
;
A
#
# COMPACT_ATOMS: atom_id res chain seq x y z
N MET A 1 12.63 39.48 -17.92
CA MET A 1 13.27 38.41 -17.13
C MET A 1 12.58 38.39 -15.79
N GLY A 2 11.68 37.45 -15.55
CA GLY A 2 11.07 37.29 -14.24
C GLY A 2 12.14 36.88 -13.21
N PRO A 3 11.97 37.23 -11.91
CA PRO A 3 12.94 36.84 -10.90
C PRO A 3 12.97 35.33 -10.86
N ARG A 4 14.12 34.79 -11.14
CA ARG A 4 14.39 33.37 -10.92
C ARG A 4 14.24 33.14 -9.42
N ARG A 5 13.09 32.59 -9.04
CA ARG A 5 12.91 32.14 -7.66
C ARG A 5 13.80 30.90 -7.43
N ARG A 6 15.09 31.18 -7.30
CA ARG A 6 16.09 30.18 -6.87
C ARG A 6 16.06 29.97 -5.38
N TYR A 7 15.01 30.39 -4.68
CA TYR A 7 15.20 30.88 -3.33
C TYR A 7 14.72 29.97 -2.21
N SER A 8 14.10 28.89 -2.51
CA SER A 8 13.67 28.00 -1.44
C SER A 8 14.44 26.70 -1.34
N LEU A 9 15.39 26.48 -2.26
CA LEU A 9 16.25 25.30 -2.24
C LEU A 9 17.65 25.71 -1.79
N SER A 10 17.76 26.22 -0.56
CA SER A 10 19.04 26.64 0.02
C SER A 10 19.97 25.49 0.39
N GLY A 11 19.47 24.29 0.49
CA GLY A 11 20.25 23.06 0.53
C GLY A 11 20.13 22.35 -0.81
N ALA A 12 21.13 21.64 -1.26
CA ALA A 12 21.12 20.96 -2.54
C ALA A 12 20.54 19.55 -2.50
N LEU A 13 20.32 19.02 -1.30
CA LEU A 13 19.95 17.62 -1.05
C LEU A 13 18.60 17.58 -0.34
N TYR A 14 17.66 16.84 -0.91
CA TYR A 14 16.29 16.82 -0.41
C TYR A 14 15.66 15.43 -0.47
N ALA A 15 14.76 15.16 0.47
CA ALA A 15 13.79 14.08 0.41
C ALA A 15 12.43 14.64 0.01
N GLY A 16 11.77 14.02 -0.96
CA GLY A 16 10.41 14.37 -1.38
C GLY A 16 9.36 13.48 -0.74
N TYR A 17 8.16 14.00 -0.56
CA TYR A 17 7.01 13.26 -0.02
C TYR A 17 5.69 13.83 -0.54
N ASP A 18 4.61 13.08 -0.41
CA ASP A 18 3.26 13.53 -0.75
C ASP A 18 2.68 14.35 0.41
N THR A 19 2.47 15.65 0.19
CA THR A 19 1.94 16.57 1.19
C THR A 19 0.44 16.37 1.46
N GLU A 20 -0.28 15.70 0.57
CA GLU A 20 -1.71 15.41 0.72
C GLU A 20 -1.96 14.12 1.49
N ALA A 21 -0.94 13.29 1.62
CA ALA A 21 -1.05 12.04 2.36
C ALA A 21 -1.03 12.24 3.87
N ALA A 22 -1.77 11.40 4.60
CA ALA A 22 -1.69 11.35 6.06
C ALA A 22 -0.29 10.94 6.49
N GLN A 23 0.23 11.60 7.52
CA GLN A 23 1.57 11.31 8.06
C GLN A 23 1.50 10.32 9.22
N PRO A 24 2.52 9.45 9.39
CA PRO A 24 3.71 9.38 8.53
C PRO A 24 3.41 8.88 7.13
N THR A 25 4.14 9.37 6.14
CA THR A 25 4.02 8.96 4.74
C THR A 25 5.40 8.66 4.16
N SER A 26 5.45 7.79 3.14
CA SER A 26 6.71 7.38 2.53
C SER A 26 7.48 8.53 1.89
N VAL A 27 8.81 8.48 1.97
CA VAL A 27 9.68 9.26 1.10
C VAL A 27 9.46 8.77 -0.34
N THR A 28 9.13 9.68 -1.25
CA THR A 28 8.84 9.36 -2.65
C THR A 28 10.05 9.49 -3.56
N GLY A 29 11.07 10.17 -3.12
CA GLY A 29 12.31 10.33 -3.88
C GLY A 29 13.37 11.10 -3.11
N TRP A 30 14.61 10.95 -3.56
CA TRP A 30 15.77 11.67 -3.06
C TRP A 30 16.32 12.51 -4.19
N TYR A 31 16.58 13.80 -3.92
CA TYR A 31 16.94 14.79 -4.95
C TYR A 31 18.24 15.48 -4.60
N ASP A 32 19.21 15.38 -5.51
CA ASP A 32 20.44 16.18 -5.48
C ASP A 32 20.32 17.27 -6.54
N THR A 33 19.97 18.47 -6.11
CA THR A 33 19.74 19.59 -7.03
C THR A 33 21.02 20.24 -7.52
N TRP A 34 22.18 19.93 -6.95
CA TRP A 34 23.48 20.41 -7.44
C TRP A 34 23.84 19.85 -8.81
N THR A 35 23.44 18.62 -9.07
CA THR A 35 23.77 17.90 -10.30
C THR A 35 22.76 18.12 -11.42
N LEU A 36 21.62 18.76 -11.12
CA LEU A 36 20.55 18.93 -12.08
C LEU A 36 20.74 20.17 -12.97
N THR A 37 20.56 20.00 -14.28
CA THR A 37 20.52 21.09 -15.24
C THR A 37 19.13 21.73 -15.34
N SER A 38 18.10 21.04 -14.85
CA SER A 38 16.70 21.49 -14.81
C SER A 38 16.02 20.97 -13.57
N VAL A 39 15.13 21.76 -12.97
CA VAL A 39 14.31 21.41 -11.82
C VAL A 39 12.86 21.09 -12.18
N THR A 40 12.59 20.89 -13.45
CA THR A 40 11.22 20.67 -13.96
C THR A 40 10.57 19.43 -13.32
N ASN A 41 11.35 18.40 -13.07
CA ASN A 41 10.89 17.13 -12.47
C ASN A 41 11.12 17.04 -10.95
N VAL A 42 11.55 18.14 -10.33
CA VAL A 42 11.71 18.21 -8.88
C VAL A 42 10.40 18.70 -8.28
N PRO A 43 9.88 18.06 -7.22
CA PRO A 43 8.68 18.54 -6.53
C PRO A 43 8.80 19.97 -6.04
N ALA A 44 7.67 20.62 -5.76
CA ALA A 44 7.66 21.94 -5.13
C ALA A 44 8.40 21.91 -3.78
N ALA A 45 9.00 23.05 -3.41
CA ALA A 45 9.78 23.16 -2.16
C ALA A 45 8.96 22.77 -0.91
N SER A 46 7.65 22.97 -0.92
CA SER A 46 6.75 22.56 0.16
C SER A 46 6.65 21.04 0.33
N ALA A 47 6.99 20.28 -0.70
CA ALA A 47 7.01 18.81 -0.69
C ALA A 47 8.42 18.23 -0.52
N LEU A 48 9.37 19.05 -0.12
CA LEU A 48 10.78 18.67 0.04
C LEU A 48 11.26 18.97 1.46
N ILE A 49 12.06 18.05 1.99
CA ILE A 49 12.76 18.20 3.26
C ILE A 49 14.26 18.24 2.98
N ALA A 50 14.95 19.26 3.50
CA ALA A 50 16.38 19.40 3.37
C ALA A 50 17.10 18.26 4.12
N VAL A 51 18.11 17.69 3.47
CA VAL A 51 18.95 16.60 4.00
C VAL A 51 20.37 17.09 4.11
N SER A 52 21.01 16.82 5.25
CA SER A 52 22.43 17.15 5.44
C SER A 52 23.32 16.29 4.55
N ARG A 53 24.53 16.76 4.25
CA ARG A 53 25.51 15.97 3.49
C ARG A 53 25.87 14.67 4.19
N GLN A 54 25.95 14.70 5.51
CA GLN A 54 26.25 13.51 6.33
C GLN A 54 25.15 12.47 6.20
N ASP A 55 23.88 12.88 6.34
CA ASP A 55 22.74 12.00 6.22
C ASP A 55 22.56 11.51 4.78
N TRP A 56 22.81 12.36 3.80
CA TRP A 56 22.78 11.98 2.39
C TRP A 56 23.79 10.87 2.05
N ALA A 57 24.99 10.96 2.62
CA ALA A 57 26.05 9.97 2.41
C ALA A 57 25.75 8.62 3.09
N ASP A 58 24.88 8.62 4.10
CA ASP A 58 24.50 7.41 4.82
C ASP A 58 23.39 6.66 4.05
N THR A 59 23.83 5.77 3.18
CA THR A 59 22.95 4.92 2.38
C THR A 59 22.57 3.61 3.07
N THR A 60 23.05 3.40 4.28
CA THR A 60 22.82 2.17 5.05
C THR A 60 21.79 2.32 6.17
N ALA A 61 21.59 3.55 6.67
CA ALA A 61 20.64 3.82 7.75
C ALA A 61 19.70 4.99 7.44
N PHE A 62 20.18 6.06 6.79
CA PHE A 62 19.37 7.26 6.55
C PHE A 62 18.73 7.27 5.16
N ARG A 63 19.54 7.34 4.10
CA ARG A 63 19.06 7.44 2.71
C ARG A 63 18.83 6.07 2.11
N LEU A 64 17.81 5.39 2.60
CA LEU A 64 17.44 4.07 2.13
C LEU A 64 16.49 4.16 0.92
N PRO A 65 16.51 3.20 -0.01
CA PRO A 65 15.57 3.13 -1.13
C PRO A 65 14.14 2.89 -0.66
N THR A 66 13.96 2.23 0.48
CA THR A 66 12.67 1.95 1.12
C THR A 66 12.81 2.05 2.63
N GLY A 67 11.70 2.14 3.34
CA GLY A 67 11.71 2.13 4.81
C GLY A 67 11.87 3.50 5.45
N ARG A 68 11.88 4.58 4.67
CA ARG A 68 11.91 5.94 5.21
C ARG A 68 10.63 6.68 4.92
N GLY A 69 10.21 7.49 5.85
CA GLY A 69 9.01 8.31 5.76
C GLY A 69 9.22 9.70 6.29
N VAL A 70 8.16 10.49 6.22
CA VAL A 70 8.13 11.88 6.68
C VAL A 70 7.02 12.05 7.70
N GLU A 71 7.34 12.63 8.83
CA GLU A 71 6.40 13.03 9.87
C GLU A 71 6.83 14.35 10.51
N ALA A 72 5.93 15.31 10.56
CA ALA A 72 6.15 16.61 11.17
C ALA A 72 7.45 17.32 10.68
N GLY A 73 7.73 17.25 9.38
CA GLY A 73 8.91 17.86 8.77
C GLY A 73 10.22 17.13 9.00
N LYS A 74 10.18 15.90 9.47
CA LYS A 74 11.36 15.06 9.76
C LYS A 74 11.33 13.76 9.00
N ILE A 75 12.50 13.24 8.66
CA ILE A 75 12.67 11.90 8.12
C ILE A 75 12.67 10.91 9.29
N VAL A 76 11.79 9.91 9.20
CA VAL A 76 11.60 8.87 10.23
C VAL A 76 11.63 7.49 9.60
N ASP A 77 11.80 6.46 10.42
CA ASP A 77 11.58 5.09 9.97
C ASP A 77 10.09 4.89 9.68
N TYR A 78 9.78 4.30 8.55
CA TYR A 78 8.40 4.09 8.13
C TYR A 78 8.26 2.84 7.27
N THR A 79 7.36 1.97 7.68
CA THR A 79 6.95 0.82 6.88
C THR A 79 5.54 1.08 6.38
N PRO A 80 5.33 1.22 5.06
CA PRO A 80 3.99 1.40 4.51
C PRO A 80 3.07 0.25 4.91
N PRO A 81 1.78 0.50 5.19
CA PRO A 81 0.83 -0.58 5.37
C PRO A 81 0.77 -1.45 4.13
N ALA A 82 0.65 -2.76 4.32
CA ALA A 82 0.48 -3.68 3.22
C ALA A 82 -0.75 -3.30 2.39
N PRO A 83 -0.69 -3.38 1.04
CA PRO A 83 -1.87 -3.16 0.22
C PRO A 83 -3.00 -4.11 0.65
N PRO A 84 -4.27 -3.65 0.65
CA PRO A 84 -5.38 -4.52 0.98
C PRO A 84 -5.45 -5.68 -0.02
N VAL A 85 -5.69 -6.89 0.47
CA VAL A 85 -5.89 -8.07 -0.38
C VAL A 85 -7.18 -7.88 -1.17
N PRO A 86 -7.19 -8.03 -2.50
CA PRO A 86 -8.40 -7.90 -3.30
C PRO A 86 -9.50 -8.84 -2.82
N LEU A 87 -10.75 -8.41 -2.90
CA LEU A 87 -11.90 -9.21 -2.46
C LEU A 87 -12.02 -10.53 -3.24
N THR A 88 -11.68 -10.52 -4.53
CA THR A 88 -11.62 -11.73 -5.37
C THR A 88 -10.63 -12.76 -4.83
N THR A 89 -9.48 -12.33 -4.36
CA THR A 89 -8.46 -13.22 -3.76
C THR A 89 -8.94 -13.76 -2.42
N GLN A 90 -9.54 -12.92 -1.59
CA GLN A 90 -10.13 -13.34 -0.32
C GLN A 90 -11.24 -14.37 -0.54
N ALA A 91 -12.11 -14.14 -1.53
CA ALA A 91 -13.19 -15.06 -1.88
C ALA A 91 -12.66 -16.42 -2.39
N THR A 92 -11.61 -16.43 -3.19
CA THR A 92 -10.95 -17.66 -3.66
C THR A 92 -10.41 -18.48 -2.50
N SER A 93 -9.74 -17.85 -1.55
CA SER A 93 -9.23 -18.52 -0.34
C SER A 93 -10.35 -19.05 0.54
N ALA A 94 -11.41 -18.26 0.75
CA ALA A 94 -12.57 -18.66 1.53
C ALA A 94 -13.33 -19.81 0.86
N LEU A 95 -13.44 -19.82 -0.47
CA LEU A 95 -14.08 -20.90 -1.23
C LEU A 95 -13.31 -22.21 -1.09
N THR A 96 -11.99 -22.18 -1.15
CA THR A 96 -11.13 -23.35 -0.93
C THR A 96 -11.31 -23.90 0.49
N ALA A 97 -11.32 -23.02 1.50
CA ALA A 97 -11.55 -23.41 2.88
C ALA A 97 -12.96 -24.00 3.09
N ALA A 98 -13.98 -23.40 2.49
CA ALA A 98 -15.37 -23.87 2.54
C ALA A 98 -15.53 -25.26 1.90
N ALA A 99 -14.87 -25.51 0.77
CA ALA A 99 -14.87 -26.82 0.11
C ALA A 99 -14.24 -27.90 1.00
N SER A 100 -13.13 -27.59 1.66
CA SER A 100 -12.49 -28.51 2.61
C SER A 100 -13.36 -28.76 3.82
N SER A 101 -13.98 -27.75 4.39
CA SER A 101 -14.87 -27.84 5.54
C SER A 101 -16.13 -28.67 5.24
N THR A 102 -16.78 -28.41 4.12
CA THR A 102 -17.98 -29.16 3.73
C THR A 102 -17.67 -30.62 3.38
N TRP A 103 -16.53 -30.88 2.78
CA TRP A 103 -16.08 -32.26 2.58
C TRP A 103 -15.85 -32.99 3.91
N ALA A 104 -15.10 -32.38 4.83
CA ALA A 104 -14.77 -33.00 6.11
C ALA A 104 -16.00 -33.22 7.01
N ASN A 105 -16.95 -32.29 7.02
CA ASN A 105 -18.12 -32.34 7.90
C ASN A 105 -19.33 -33.07 7.32
N TYR A 106 -19.41 -33.19 5.99
CA TYR A 106 -20.58 -33.77 5.32
C TYR A 106 -20.20 -34.77 4.24
N GLY A 107 -19.46 -34.38 3.22
CA GLY A 107 -19.21 -35.19 2.03
C GLY A 107 -18.42 -36.47 2.34
N ALA A 108 -17.41 -36.43 3.17
CA ALA A 108 -16.61 -37.60 3.54
C ALA A 108 -17.41 -38.66 4.31
N MET A 109 -18.49 -38.25 4.96
CA MET A 109 -19.40 -39.13 5.70
C MET A 109 -20.64 -39.54 4.91
N GLY A 110 -20.75 -39.12 3.65
CA GLY A 110 -21.93 -39.37 2.82
C GLY A 110 -23.18 -38.58 3.24
N VAL A 111 -23.01 -37.50 3.99
CA VAL A 111 -24.09 -36.62 4.44
C VAL A 111 -24.25 -35.47 3.45
N ALA A 112 -25.48 -35.07 3.17
CA ALA A 112 -25.75 -33.96 2.28
C ALA A 112 -25.28 -32.63 2.89
N VAL A 113 -24.66 -31.79 2.05
CA VAL A 113 -24.23 -30.45 2.47
C VAL A 113 -25.46 -29.57 2.72
N PRO A 114 -25.56 -28.89 3.87
CA PRO A 114 -26.66 -27.97 4.15
C PRO A 114 -26.79 -26.86 3.13
N GLN A 115 -28.01 -26.41 2.85
CA GLN A 115 -28.27 -25.34 1.88
C GLN A 115 -27.60 -24.02 2.24
N THR A 116 -27.40 -23.74 3.52
CA THR A 116 -26.63 -22.54 4.00
C THR A 116 -25.20 -22.56 3.50
N TRP A 117 -24.52 -23.69 3.53
CA TRP A 117 -23.17 -23.85 2.99
C TRP A 117 -23.13 -23.81 1.47
N ILE A 118 -24.13 -24.37 0.79
CA ILE A 118 -24.23 -24.30 -0.66
C ILE A 118 -24.41 -22.85 -1.11
N ALA A 119 -25.32 -22.10 -0.47
CA ALA A 119 -25.52 -20.68 -0.76
C ALA A 119 -24.28 -19.84 -0.49
N TYR A 120 -23.58 -20.09 0.61
CA TYR A 120 -22.33 -19.43 0.95
C TYR A 120 -21.26 -19.65 -0.11
N GLN A 121 -21.04 -20.89 -0.54
CA GLN A 121 -20.05 -21.21 -1.58
C GLN A 121 -20.42 -20.59 -2.93
N LYS A 122 -21.69 -20.56 -3.30
CA LYS A 122 -22.15 -19.89 -4.53
C LYS A 122 -21.91 -18.40 -4.48
N ALA A 123 -22.16 -17.75 -3.34
CA ALA A 123 -21.89 -16.33 -3.14
C ALA A 123 -20.38 -16.02 -3.22
N LEU A 124 -19.54 -16.86 -2.63
CA LEU A 124 -18.08 -16.72 -2.74
C LEU A 124 -17.60 -16.88 -4.18
N LYS A 125 -18.17 -17.83 -4.92
CA LYS A 125 -17.76 -18.10 -6.29
C LYS A 125 -17.99 -16.92 -7.22
N VAL A 126 -19.13 -16.25 -7.14
CA VAL A 126 -19.42 -15.07 -7.99
C VAL A 126 -18.52 -13.88 -7.66
N ILE A 127 -18.05 -13.75 -6.41
CA ILE A 127 -17.04 -12.76 -6.05
C ILE A 127 -15.67 -13.18 -6.58
N ALA A 128 -15.29 -14.45 -6.40
CA ALA A 128 -13.99 -14.96 -6.80
C ALA A 128 -13.75 -14.90 -8.30
N ASP A 129 -14.76 -15.17 -9.11
CA ASP A 129 -14.66 -15.12 -10.57
C ASP A 129 -14.87 -13.72 -11.16
N GLY A 130 -15.15 -12.73 -10.32
CA GLY A 130 -15.33 -11.34 -10.74
C GLY A 130 -16.71 -11.01 -11.32
N THR A 131 -17.67 -11.93 -11.27
CA THR A 131 -19.05 -11.68 -11.72
C THR A 131 -19.77 -10.70 -10.80
N ASP A 132 -19.56 -10.82 -9.49
CA ASP A 132 -20.07 -9.85 -8.51
C ASP A 132 -19.08 -8.70 -8.38
N THR A 133 -19.48 -7.55 -8.91
CA THR A 133 -18.68 -6.29 -8.85
C THR A 133 -19.23 -5.30 -7.81
N THR A 134 -20.25 -5.65 -7.07
CA THR A 134 -20.95 -4.74 -6.14
C THR A 134 -20.66 -5.03 -4.67
N SER A 135 -20.32 -6.27 -4.33
CA SER A 135 -19.98 -6.65 -2.96
C SER A 135 -18.68 -5.99 -2.49
N THR A 136 -18.68 -5.48 -1.27
CA THR A 136 -17.54 -4.83 -0.62
C THR A 136 -16.92 -5.69 0.48
N ALA A 137 -17.58 -6.77 0.86
CA ALA A 137 -17.15 -7.71 1.88
C ALA A 137 -17.59 -9.13 1.53
N LEU A 138 -16.91 -10.12 2.11
CA LEU A 138 -17.31 -11.52 1.98
C LEU A 138 -18.62 -11.80 2.73
N PRO A 139 -19.43 -12.76 2.24
CA PRO A 139 -20.59 -13.24 3.00
C PRO A 139 -20.15 -13.90 4.32
N ALA A 140 -21.03 -13.92 5.29
CA ALA A 140 -20.78 -14.56 6.58
C ALA A 140 -20.71 -16.09 6.43
N GLU A 141 -19.70 -16.72 7.04
CA GLU A 141 -19.56 -18.17 7.06
C GLU A 141 -20.64 -18.81 7.91
N PRO A 142 -21.35 -19.83 7.40
CA PRO A 142 -22.33 -20.56 8.21
C PRO A 142 -21.67 -21.38 9.33
N ALA A 143 -22.42 -21.66 10.37
CA ALA A 143 -21.98 -22.61 11.40
C ALA A 143 -21.98 -24.05 10.86
N VAL A 144 -21.06 -24.87 11.36
CA VAL A 144 -21.01 -26.31 11.06
C VAL A 144 -21.88 -27.12 12.01
#